data_1adc2d3c9d26452b19a184c1334ce29c
#
_entry.id   1adc2d3c9d26452b19a184c1334ce29c
#
_cell.length_a   1.000
_cell.length_b   1.000
_cell.length_c   1.000
_cell.angle_alpha   90.00
_cell.angle_beta   90.00
_cell.angle_gamma   90.00
#
_symmetry.space_group_name_H-M   'P 1'
#
loop_
_entity.id
_entity.type
_entity.pdbx_description
1 polymer ?
#
loop_
_entity_poly.entity_id
_entity_poly.type
_entity_poly.pdbx_seq_one_letter_code
_entity_poly.pdbx_strand_id
1 'polypeptide(L)'
;TKGSNLLAVSRSRTQSDETFLAINTHQPLEGPTSWYEAHLVSEEGTNIIGATFPGSPCLFTGANEYLGWTHTVNFPDKADIYALEMHPIKKEVYIVDGESYKLEKFKAKIYLKILGIKIPVKKKFYRSIYGPTLKNKTGFYSVRTPSTSNINAVEQWWYMNKATNFSEFYEALEMKALPGYNIGYADRNDTIFYISNGKIPIRNKGYD
;
A
#
# COMPACT_ATOMS: atom_id res chain seq x y z
N THR A 1 -16.98 1.64 -8.75
CA THR A 1 -16.70 0.78 -7.58
C THR A 1 -15.24 0.39 -7.65
N LYS A 2 -14.46 0.77 -6.65
CA LYS A 2 -13.07 0.29 -6.51
C LYS A 2 -13.14 -1.11 -5.90
N GLY A 3 -12.52 -2.09 -6.54
CA GLY A 3 -12.49 -3.46 -6.08
C GLY A 3 -11.39 -4.23 -6.81
N SER A 4 -11.34 -5.51 -6.60
CA SER A 4 -10.52 -6.47 -7.35
C SER A 4 -11.09 -7.86 -7.08
N ASN A 5 -10.85 -8.81 -7.97
CA ASN A 5 -11.29 -10.18 -7.77
C ASN A 5 -10.08 -11.11 -7.73
N LEU A 6 -10.18 -12.13 -6.94
CA LEU A 6 -9.27 -13.26 -6.92
C LEU A 6 -10.09 -14.56 -6.91
N LEU A 7 -9.57 -15.57 -7.53
CA LEU A 7 -10.12 -16.92 -7.48
C LEU A 7 -8.96 -17.90 -7.44
N ALA A 8 -8.97 -18.82 -6.47
CA ALA A 8 -8.04 -19.94 -6.42
C ALA A 8 -8.84 -21.25 -6.51
N VAL A 9 -8.37 -22.18 -7.32
CA VAL A 9 -9.02 -23.48 -7.54
C VAL A 9 -8.00 -24.59 -7.33
N SER A 10 -8.30 -25.49 -6.39
CA SER A 10 -7.48 -26.67 -6.13
C SER A 10 -7.52 -27.65 -7.31
N ARG A 11 -6.41 -28.36 -7.51
CA ARG A 11 -6.28 -29.40 -8.53
C ARG A 11 -7.40 -30.44 -8.48
N SER A 12 -7.90 -30.77 -7.29
CA SER A 12 -9.00 -31.73 -7.11
C SER A 12 -10.33 -31.28 -7.74
N ARG A 13 -10.42 -30.01 -8.17
CA ARG A 13 -11.59 -29.43 -8.83
C ARG A 13 -11.35 -29.02 -10.28
N THR A 14 -10.20 -29.39 -10.83
CA THR A 14 -9.82 -29.11 -12.21
C THR A 14 -9.73 -30.39 -13.03
N GLN A 15 -9.96 -30.32 -14.34
CA GLN A 15 -9.82 -31.47 -15.23
C GLN A 15 -8.35 -31.75 -15.56
N SER A 16 -7.47 -30.76 -15.44
CA SER A 16 -6.05 -30.83 -15.76
C SER A 16 -5.17 -31.26 -14.59
N ASP A 17 -5.75 -31.50 -13.40
CA ASP A 17 -5.02 -31.77 -12.14
C ASP A 17 -4.01 -30.66 -11.79
N GLU A 18 -4.36 -29.42 -12.11
CA GLU A 18 -3.57 -28.21 -11.86
C GLU A 18 -4.24 -27.27 -10.89
N THR A 19 -3.46 -26.58 -10.08
CA THR A 19 -3.95 -25.50 -9.19
C THR A 19 -3.96 -24.19 -9.96
N PHE A 20 -5.07 -23.46 -9.93
CA PHE A 20 -5.22 -22.17 -10.60
C PHE A 20 -5.35 -21.02 -9.61
N LEU A 21 -4.71 -19.90 -9.95
CA LEU A 21 -4.93 -18.62 -9.31
C LEU A 21 -5.27 -17.57 -10.38
N ALA A 22 -6.49 -17.08 -10.35
CA ALA A 22 -6.91 -15.96 -11.19
C ALA A 22 -6.73 -14.63 -10.43
N ILE A 23 -6.09 -13.69 -11.08
CA ILE A 23 -5.76 -12.37 -10.57
C ILE A 23 -6.47 -11.33 -11.45
N ASN A 24 -7.39 -10.57 -10.87
CA ASN A 24 -8.13 -9.52 -11.58
C ASN A 24 -8.14 -8.24 -10.74
N THR A 25 -7.22 -7.34 -11.02
CA THR A 25 -7.08 -6.07 -10.33
C THR A 25 -7.82 -4.96 -11.06
N HIS A 26 -8.64 -4.18 -10.34
CA HIS A 26 -9.39 -3.06 -10.89
C HIS A 26 -8.61 -1.75 -10.67
N GLN A 27 -7.62 -1.50 -11.51
CA GLN A 27 -6.82 -0.28 -11.48
C GLN A 27 -7.04 0.53 -12.77
N PRO A 28 -6.80 1.86 -12.73
CA PRO A 28 -6.90 2.68 -13.92
C PRO A 28 -5.86 2.26 -14.96
N LEU A 29 -6.19 2.44 -16.24
CA LEU A 29 -5.28 2.14 -17.35
C LEU A 29 -4.15 3.17 -17.48
N GLU A 30 -4.34 4.35 -16.88
CA GLU A 30 -3.38 5.46 -16.93
C GLU A 30 -3.19 6.08 -15.54
N GLY A 31 -2.06 6.75 -15.34
CA GLY A 31 -1.74 7.49 -14.13
C GLY A 31 -0.85 6.73 -13.15
N PRO A 32 -0.61 7.29 -11.95
CA PRO A 32 0.40 6.78 -11.01
C PRO A 32 0.05 5.43 -10.37
N THR A 33 -1.21 5.00 -10.50
CA THR A 33 -1.69 3.70 -9.98
C THR A 33 -2.10 2.73 -11.08
N SER A 34 -1.72 3.01 -12.34
CA SER A 34 -1.84 2.03 -13.41
C SER A 34 -0.83 0.90 -13.22
N TRP A 35 -1.20 -0.30 -13.67
CA TRP A 35 -0.29 -1.42 -13.63
C TRP A 35 0.81 -1.30 -14.68
N TYR A 36 2.01 -1.66 -14.25
CA TYR A 36 3.15 -1.92 -15.13
C TYR A 36 3.51 -3.40 -14.98
N GLU A 37 3.36 -4.15 -16.07
CA GLU A 37 3.72 -5.58 -16.11
C GLU A 37 5.21 -5.73 -16.30
N ALA A 38 5.82 -6.68 -15.59
CA ALA A 38 7.23 -6.98 -15.68
C ALA A 38 7.50 -8.49 -15.46
N HIS A 39 8.49 -8.98 -16.16
CA HIS A 39 9.11 -10.27 -15.91
C HIS A 39 10.55 -10.02 -15.46
N LEU A 40 10.85 -10.36 -14.21
CA LEU A 40 12.15 -10.13 -13.59
C LEU A 40 12.90 -11.46 -13.48
N VAL A 41 14.08 -11.50 -14.06
CA VAL A 41 14.96 -12.68 -14.05
C VAL A 41 16.35 -12.25 -13.58
N SER A 42 16.94 -12.99 -12.66
CA SER A 42 18.34 -12.81 -12.25
C SER A 42 19.03 -14.15 -12.04
N GLU A 43 20.35 -14.17 -12.19
CA GLU A 43 21.18 -15.34 -11.94
C GLU A 43 21.16 -15.78 -10.44
N GLU A 44 20.69 -14.91 -9.55
CA GLU A 44 20.51 -15.22 -8.13
C GLU A 44 19.19 -15.98 -7.82
N GLY A 45 18.54 -16.54 -8.84
CA GLY A 45 17.34 -17.38 -8.72
C GLY A 45 16.02 -16.62 -8.71
N THR A 46 16.00 -15.33 -9.06
CA THR A 46 14.73 -14.62 -9.29
C THR A 46 14.20 -14.97 -10.67
N ASN A 47 12.99 -15.49 -10.73
CA ASN A 47 12.23 -15.69 -11.97
C ASN A 47 10.75 -15.46 -11.64
N ILE A 48 10.29 -14.22 -11.82
CA ILE A 48 8.96 -13.80 -11.39
C ILE A 48 8.30 -12.89 -12.43
N ILE A 49 7.07 -13.20 -12.76
CA ILE A 49 6.22 -12.39 -13.63
C ILE A 49 5.05 -11.79 -12.84
N GLY A 50 4.68 -10.57 -13.14
CA GLY A 50 3.55 -9.94 -12.49
C GLY A 50 3.45 -8.47 -12.77
N ALA A 51 2.82 -7.73 -11.86
CA ALA A 51 2.57 -6.32 -12.04
C ALA A 51 2.88 -5.49 -10.78
N THR A 52 3.25 -4.25 -11.02
CA THR A 52 3.55 -3.27 -9.98
C THR A 52 3.09 -1.87 -10.39
N PHE A 53 3.16 -0.91 -9.49
CA PHE A 53 2.99 0.50 -9.85
C PHE A 53 4.31 1.11 -10.32
N PRO A 54 4.28 2.08 -11.26
CA PRO A 54 5.48 2.72 -11.75
C PRO A 54 6.36 3.27 -10.62
N GLY A 55 7.63 2.87 -10.61
CA GLY A 55 8.61 3.30 -9.61
C GLY A 55 8.79 2.36 -8.42
N SER A 56 8.05 1.25 -8.34
CA SER A 56 8.29 0.22 -7.32
C SER A 56 9.48 -0.66 -7.70
N PRO A 57 10.32 -1.08 -6.74
CA PRO A 57 11.43 -2.00 -6.98
C PRO A 57 11.04 -3.49 -6.92
N CYS A 58 9.78 -3.82 -6.63
CA CYS A 58 9.27 -5.19 -6.52
C CYS A 58 7.88 -5.30 -7.13
N LEU A 59 7.45 -6.53 -7.42
CA LEU A 59 6.11 -6.80 -7.91
C LEU A 59 5.11 -6.86 -6.75
N PHE A 60 3.95 -6.24 -6.93
CA PHE A 60 2.89 -6.25 -5.93
C PHE A 60 1.97 -7.45 -6.06
N THR A 61 1.82 -7.98 -7.25
CA THR A 61 1.04 -9.17 -7.56
C THR A 61 1.74 -9.95 -8.66
N GLY A 62 1.67 -11.26 -8.63
CA GLY A 62 2.35 -12.06 -9.63
C GLY A 62 2.51 -13.52 -9.25
N ALA A 63 3.38 -14.18 -9.98
CA ALA A 63 3.76 -15.58 -9.76
C ALA A 63 5.22 -15.82 -10.11
N ASN A 64 5.84 -16.73 -9.38
CA ASN A 64 7.11 -17.36 -9.73
C ASN A 64 6.88 -18.86 -10.06
N GLU A 65 7.94 -19.64 -10.17
CA GLU A 65 7.86 -21.07 -10.52
C GLU A 65 7.17 -21.92 -9.41
N TYR A 66 7.00 -21.40 -8.24
CA TYR A 66 6.53 -22.13 -7.05
C TYR A 66 5.13 -21.76 -6.64
N LEU A 67 4.81 -20.47 -6.70
CA LEU A 67 3.61 -19.89 -6.11
C LEU A 67 3.16 -18.62 -6.83
N GLY A 68 1.92 -18.24 -6.60
CA GLY A 68 1.38 -16.95 -7.02
C GLY A 68 0.57 -16.30 -5.91
N TRP A 69 0.47 -14.97 -5.98
CA TRP A 69 -0.35 -14.19 -5.05
C TRP A 69 -0.95 -12.96 -5.71
N THR A 70 -2.01 -12.48 -5.08
CA THR A 70 -2.65 -11.23 -5.47
C THR A 70 -3.24 -10.50 -4.27
N HIS A 71 -3.48 -9.21 -4.45
CA HIS A 71 -4.14 -8.36 -3.48
C HIS A 71 -5.53 -7.95 -3.97
N THR A 72 -6.50 -7.92 -3.03
CA THR A 72 -7.76 -7.22 -3.26
C THR A 72 -7.98 -6.18 -2.16
N VAL A 73 -8.82 -5.18 -2.44
CA VAL A 73 -9.16 -4.15 -1.45
C VAL A 73 -9.94 -4.79 -0.31
N ASN A 74 -9.52 -4.49 0.93
CA ASN A 74 -10.31 -4.75 2.12
C ASN A 74 -10.86 -3.44 2.71
N PHE A 75 -11.90 -3.54 3.55
CA PHE A 75 -12.66 -2.39 4.05
C PHE A 75 -12.52 -2.07 5.55
N PRO A 76 -11.62 -2.66 6.36
CA PRO A 76 -11.43 -2.18 7.72
C PRO A 76 -11.08 -0.70 7.70
N ASP A 77 -11.59 0.05 8.67
CA ASP A 77 -11.23 1.45 8.84
C ASP A 77 -9.76 1.56 9.29
N LYS A 78 -8.95 2.14 8.43
CA LYS A 78 -7.47 2.17 8.56
C LYS A 78 -6.91 3.57 8.70
N ALA A 79 -7.74 4.60 8.62
CA ALA A 79 -7.27 5.97 8.56
C ALA A 79 -8.11 6.89 9.43
N ASP A 80 -7.45 7.69 10.24
CA ASP A 80 -8.07 8.74 11.03
C ASP A 80 -7.68 10.11 10.49
N ILE A 81 -8.61 11.05 10.55
CA ILE A 81 -8.40 12.44 10.18
C ILE A 81 -8.55 13.32 11.44
N TYR A 82 -7.46 13.97 11.80
CA TYR A 82 -7.40 14.88 12.92
C TYR A 82 -7.51 16.33 12.45
N ALA A 83 -8.60 17.01 12.80
CA ALA A 83 -8.68 18.47 12.70
C ALA A 83 -7.78 19.07 13.78
N LEU A 84 -6.72 19.77 13.40
CA LEU A 84 -5.77 20.33 14.38
C LEU A 84 -6.33 21.59 15.02
N GLU A 85 -6.34 21.63 16.34
CA GLU A 85 -6.60 22.85 17.10
C GLU A 85 -5.39 23.77 16.99
N MET A 86 -5.52 24.85 16.24
CA MET A 86 -4.40 25.77 16.00
C MET A 86 -4.27 26.78 17.14
N HIS A 87 -3.03 27.03 17.55
CA HIS A 87 -2.73 28.03 18.57
C HIS A 87 -3.21 29.43 18.10
N PRO A 88 -3.95 30.19 18.92
CA PRO A 88 -4.63 31.44 18.50
C PRO A 88 -3.66 32.53 18.02
N ILE A 89 -2.43 32.56 18.54
CA ILE A 89 -1.46 33.64 18.27
C ILE A 89 -0.28 33.12 17.43
N LYS A 90 0.24 31.94 17.75
CA LYS A 90 1.46 31.41 17.10
C LYS A 90 1.12 30.72 15.77
N LYS A 91 1.66 31.25 14.67
CA LYS A 91 1.45 30.67 13.34
C LYS A 91 2.05 29.26 13.25
N GLU A 92 1.28 28.34 12.65
CA GLU A 92 1.71 26.95 12.37
C GLU A 92 2.11 26.17 13.63
N VAL A 93 1.53 26.55 14.77
CA VAL A 93 1.57 25.83 16.04
C VAL A 93 0.16 25.31 16.32
N TYR A 94 0.06 24.08 16.75
CA TYR A 94 -1.19 23.43 17.13
C TYR A 94 -1.09 22.88 18.53
N ILE A 95 -2.25 22.60 19.16
CA ILE A 95 -2.38 22.16 20.55
C ILE A 95 -2.87 20.70 20.55
N VAL A 96 -2.24 19.88 21.38
CA VAL A 96 -2.66 18.51 21.66
C VAL A 96 -2.53 18.30 23.17
N ASP A 97 -3.63 17.93 23.83
CA ASP A 97 -3.66 17.67 25.28
C ASP A 97 -3.06 18.81 26.11
N GLY A 98 -3.28 20.06 25.68
CA GLY A 98 -2.76 21.26 26.33
C GLY A 98 -1.31 21.64 25.96
N GLU A 99 -0.59 20.78 25.26
CA GLU A 99 0.78 21.01 24.83
C GLU A 99 0.85 21.62 23.41
N SER A 100 1.81 22.52 23.20
CA SER A 100 2.00 23.22 21.93
C SER A 100 3.03 22.56 21.04
N TYR A 101 2.66 22.20 19.83
CA TYR A 101 3.50 21.57 18.81
C TYR A 101 3.61 22.44 17.57
N LYS A 102 4.79 22.48 16.96
CA LYS A 102 5.01 23.19 15.70
C LYS A 102 4.86 22.24 14.52
N LEU A 103 4.13 22.68 13.49
CA LEU A 103 4.08 21.94 12.23
C LEU A 103 5.46 21.89 11.56
N GLU A 104 5.91 20.71 11.20
CA GLU A 104 7.02 20.55 10.28
C GLU A 104 6.62 21.03 8.89
N LYS A 105 7.53 21.71 8.19
CA LYS A 105 7.30 22.26 6.85
C LYS A 105 8.27 21.70 5.84
N PHE A 106 7.73 21.22 4.75
CA PHE A 106 8.49 20.78 3.59
C PHE A 106 8.13 21.64 2.39
N LYS A 107 9.12 21.94 1.56
CA LYS A 107 8.91 22.62 0.28
C LYS A 107 9.27 21.65 -0.84
N ALA A 108 8.35 21.41 -1.75
CA ALA A 108 8.63 20.68 -2.98
C ALA A 108 8.49 21.61 -4.18
N LYS A 109 9.36 21.44 -5.15
CA LYS A 109 9.29 22.06 -6.46
C LYS A 109 8.64 21.09 -7.43
N ILE A 110 7.47 21.46 -7.92
CA ILE A 110 6.68 20.66 -8.87
C ILE A 110 6.75 21.38 -10.22
N TYR A 111 6.87 20.66 -11.30
CA TYR A 111 6.84 21.23 -12.64
C TYR A 111 5.47 20.97 -13.26
N LEU A 112 4.73 22.03 -13.57
CA LEU A 112 3.54 21.95 -14.38
C LEU A 112 3.90 22.11 -15.85
N LYS A 113 3.43 21.23 -16.70
CA LYS A 113 3.59 21.34 -18.15
C LYS A 113 2.33 21.98 -18.74
N ILE A 114 2.44 23.24 -19.18
CA ILE A 114 1.34 23.99 -19.81
C ILE A 114 1.79 24.36 -21.22
N LEU A 115 1.05 23.94 -22.22
CA LEU A 115 1.36 24.18 -23.64
C LEU A 115 2.82 23.79 -24.00
N GLY A 116 3.30 22.67 -23.46
CA GLY A 116 4.67 22.20 -23.71
C GLY A 116 5.75 22.83 -22.81
N ILE A 117 5.47 23.92 -22.12
CA ILE A 117 6.42 24.66 -21.28
C ILE A 117 6.38 24.13 -19.85
N LYS A 118 7.54 23.84 -19.24
CA LYS A 118 7.66 23.41 -17.84
C LYS A 118 7.74 24.63 -16.92
N ILE A 119 6.69 24.88 -16.16
CA ILE A 119 6.61 25.98 -15.19
C ILE A 119 6.86 25.43 -13.78
N PRO A 120 7.90 25.90 -13.05
CA PRO A 120 8.17 25.47 -11.69
C PRO A 120 7.19 26.12 -10.70
N VAL A 121 6.51 25.29 -9.91
CA VAL A 121 5.63 25.72 -8.83
C VAL A 121 6.17 25.19 -7.50
N LYS A 122 6.40 26.08 -6.54
CA LYS A 122 6.80 25.71 -5.19
C LYS A 122 5.56 25.46 -4.35
N LYS A 123 5.40 24.25 -3.82
CA LYS A 123 4.30 23.89 -2.91
C LYS A 123 4.83 23.61 -1.51
N LYS A 124 4.11 24.12 -0.50
CA LYS A 124 4.39 23.83 0.92
C LYS A 124 3.57 22.63 1.33
N PHE A 125 4.19 21.73 2.08
CA PHE A 125 3.57 20.59 2.72
C PHE A 125 3.84 20.66 4.21
N TYR A 126 2.94 20.09 5.00
CA TYR A 126 3.03 20.11 6.44
C TYR A 126 2.97 18.68 6.99
N ARG A 127 3.54 18.50 8.19
CA ARG A 127 3.44 17.27 8.96
C ARG A 127 3.22 17.63 10.44
N SER A 128 2.33 16.91 11.10
CA SER A 128 2.12 16.94 12.53
C SER A 128 2.60 15.64 13.17
N ILE A 129 2.44 15.50 14.48
CA ILE A 129 2.68 14.24 15.21
C ILE A 129 1.77 13.10 14.70
N TYR A 130 0.61 13.43 14.11
CA TYR A 130 -0.31 12.45 13.57
C TYR A 130 0.08 11.98 12.16
N GLY A 131 0.85 12.77 11.40
CA GLY A 131 1.28 12.42 10.04
C GLY A 131 1.18 13.57 9.04
N PRO A 132 1.10 13.25 7.74
CA PRO A 132 0.94 14.23 6.67
C PRO A 132 -0.28 15.11 6.93
N THR A 133 -0.09 16.43 6.76
CA THR A 133 -1.09 17.43 7.14
C THR A 133 -1.45 18.30 5.94
N LEU A 134 -2.72 18.35 5.63
CA LEU A 134 -3.29 19.18 4.58
C LEU A 134 -3.77 20.50 5.18
N LYS A 135 -3.49 21.60 4.49
CA LYS A 135 -4.06 22.90 4.77
C LYS A 135 -5.11 23.23 3.73
N ASN A 136 -6.31 23.55 4.18
CA ASN A 136 -7.38 24.08 3.33
C ASN A 136 -7.94 25.42 3.88
N LYS A 137 -9.08 25.85 3.37
CA LYS A 137 -9.74 27.10 3.80
C LYS A 137 -10.28 27.04 5.24
N THR A 138 -10.57 25.85 5.76
CA THR A 138 -11.19 25.63 7.07
C THR A 138 -10.16 25.29 8.15
N GLY A 139 -8.92 24.95 7.81
CA GLY A 139 -7.90 24.65 8.82
C GLY A 139 -6.81 23.68 8.34
N PHE A 140 -6.21 23.01 9.31
CA PHE A 140 -5.20 21.99 9.12
C PHE A 140 -5.75 20.62 9.54
N TYR A 141 -5.59 19.62 8.66
CA TYR A 141 -6.11 18.27 8.85
C TYR A 141 -4.99 17.27 8.63
N SER A 142 -4.70 16.49 9.67
CA SER A 142 -3.66 15.45 9.61
C SER A 142 -4.29 14.10 9.34
N VAL A 143 -3.67 13.32 8.47
CA VAL A 143 -4.07 11.95 8.18
C VAL A 143 -3.13 11.01 8.92
N ARG A 144 -3.68 10.11 9.71
CA ARG A 144 -2.94 9.06 10.40
C ARG A 144 -3.37 7.70 9.89
N THR A 145 -2.41 6.90 9.46
CA THR A 145 -2.61 5.50 9.11
C THR A 145 -1.46 4.67 9.70
N PRO A 146 -1.65 3.39 10.02
CA PRO A 146 -0.59 2.53 10.53
C PRO A 146 0.62 2.39 9.62
N SER A 147 0.43 2.65 8.31
CA SER A 147 1.46 2.51 7.28
C SER A 147 2.20 3.82 6.94
N THR A 148 1.77 4.97 7.48
CA THR A 148 2.32 6.29 7.06
C THR A 148 3.81 6.46 7.36
N SER A 149 4.35 5.77 8.35
CA SER A 149 5.77 5.86 8.76
C SER A 149 6.54 4.56 8.53
N ASN A 150 5.96 3.58 7.85
CA ASN A 150 6.54 2.27 7.71
C ASN A 150 7.01 2.00 6.27
N ILE A 151 8.32 2.06 6.05
CA ILE A 151 8.96 1.73 4.76
C ILE A 151 9.04 0.20 4.53
N ASN A 152 8.84 -0.62 5.56
CA ASN A 152 8.98 -2.07 5.50
C ASN A 152 7.94 -2.74 4.59
N ALA A 153 6.95 -2.00 4.08
CA ALA A 153 6.02 -2.52 3.08
C ALA A 153 6.74 -3.00 1.82
N VAL A 154 7.78 -2.28 1.39
CA VAL A 154 8.61 -2.68 0.23
C VAL A 154 9.40 -3.95 0.56
N GLU A 155 9.94 -4.05 1.77
CA GLU A 155 10.65 -5.23 2.25
C GLU A 155 9.73 -6.45 2.33
N GLN A 156 8.50 -6.29 2.84
CA GLN A 156 7.51 -7.36 2.86
C GLN A 156 7.20 -7.86 1.44
N TRP A 157 6.94 -6.97 0.47
CA TRP A 157 6.76 -7.39 -0.92
C TRP A 157 7.99 -8.05 -1.50
N TRP A 158 9.19 -7.59 -1.15
CA TRP A 158 10.42 -8.22 -1.57
C TRP A 158 10.52 -9.67 -1.11
N TYR A 159 10.24 -9.96 0.16
CA TYR A 159 10.21 -11.33 0.67
C TYR A 159 9.10 -12.17 0.03
N MET A 160 7.92 -11.61 -0.18
CA MET A 160 6.85 -12.28 -0.92
C MET A 160 7.28 -12.64 -2.34
N ASN A 161 8.03 -11.77 -3.03
CA ASN A 161 8.57 -12.02 -4.37
C ASN A 161 9.60 -13.15 -4.39
N LYS A 162 10.35 -13.32 -3.30
CA LYS A 162 11.43 -14.32 -3.18
C LYS A 162 10.95 -15.66 -2.62
N ALA A 163 9.79 -15.72 -2.03
CA ALA A 163 9.25 -16.94 -1.42
C ALA A 163 9.13 -18.08 -2.43
N THR A 164 9.53 -19.28 -2.03
CA THR A 164 9.48 -20.50 -2.84
C THR A 164 8.48 -21.54 -2.30
N ASN A 165 7.91 -21.26 -1.13
CA ASN A 165 6.94 -22.11 -0.46
C ASN A 165 6.02 -21.28 0.44
N PHE A 166 4.98 -21.93 0.99
CA PHE A 166 3.98 -21.27 1.83
C PHE A 166 4.57 -20.73 3.14
N SER A 167 5.52 -21.43 3.78
CA SER A 167 6.13 -20.98 5.03
C SER A 167 6.85 -19.65 4.87
N GLU A 168 7.70 -19.53 3.86
CA GLU A 168 8.43 -18.29 3.55
C GLU A 168 7.48 -17.15 3.18
N PHE A 169 6.43 -17.46 2.41
CA PHE A 169 5.42 -16.47 2.07
C PHE A 169 4.66 -15.99 3.31
N TYR A 170 4.30 -16.90 4.21
CA TYR A 170 3.58 -16.57 5.44
C TYR A 170 4.44 -15.76 6.41
N GLU A 171 5.73 -16.08 6.55
CA GLU A 171 6.69 -15.27 7.32
C GLU A 171 6.74 -13.81 6.81
N ALA A 172 6.74 -13.62 5.50
CA ALA A 172 6.66 -12.27 4.93
C ALA A 172 5.34 -11.57 5.31
N LEU A 173 4.21 -12.29 5.40
CA LEU A 173 2.94 -11.71 5.84
C LEU A 173 2.93 -11.33 7.33
N GLU A 174 3.68 -12.02 8.17
CA GLU A 174 3.79 -11.72 9.61
C GLU A 174 4.46 -10.37 9.89
N MET A 175 5.19 -9.81 8.94
CA MET A 175 5.70 -8.42 9.03
C MET A 175 4.58 -7.39 9.18
N LYS A 176 3.38 -7.66 8.64
CA LYS A 176 2.18 -6.77 8.70
C LYS A 176 2.51 -5.33 8.30
N ALA A 177 3.45 -5.16 7.36
CA ALA A 177 3.94 -3.85 6.96
C ALA A 177 3.09 -3.22 5.84
N LEU A 178 2.30 -4.03 5.14
CA LEU A 178 1.41 -3.55 4.09
C LEU A 178 0.26 -2.70 4.66
N PRO A 179 -0.26 -1.75 3.89
CA PRO A 179 -1.32 -0.85 4.35
C PRO A 179 -2.68 -1.53 4.58
N GLY A 180 -2.78 -2.81 4.33
CA GLY A 180 -3.99 -3.63 4.52
C GLY A 180 -4.64 -4.00 3.21
N TYR A 181 -4.59 -5.31 2.92
CA TYR A 181 -5.22 -5.95 1.76
C TYR A 181 -5.79 -7.29 2.15
N ASN A 182 -6.76 -7.76 1.39
CA ASN A 182 -6.99 -9.18 1.30
C ASN A 182 -5.91 -9.76 0.40
N ILE A 183 -5.33 -10.88 0.79
CA ILE A 183 -4.27 -11.56 0.06
C ILE A 183 -4.74 -12.97 -0.28
N GLY A 184 -4.73 -13.30 -1.56
CA GLY A 184 -4.95 -14.65 -2.05
C GLY A 184 -3.63 -15.25 -2.53
N TYR A 185 -3.46 -16.52 -2.28
CA TYR A 185 -2.27 -17.31 -2.57
C TYR A 185 -2.67 -18.67 -3.12
N ALA A 186 -1.88 -19.18 -4.04
CA ALA A 186 -1.90 -20.58 -4.43
C ALA A 186 -0.49 -21.02 -4.83
N ASP A 187 -0.16 -22.30 -4.62
CA ASP A 187 1.13 -22.86 -4.98
C ASP A 187 1.02 -24.18 -5.76
N ARG A 188 2.14 -24.62 -6.31
CA ARG A 188 2.25 -25.88 -7.06
C ARG A 188 2.02 -27.15 -6.22
N ASN A 189 2.01 -27.03 -4.90
CA ASN A 189 1.73 -28.12 -3.96
C ASN A 189 0.25 -28.21 -3.60
N ASP A 190 -0.62 -27.46 -4.29
CA ASP A 190 -2.06 -27.36 -4.07
C ASP A 190 -2.45 -26.65 -2.77
N THR A 191 -1.55 -25.85 -2.18
CA THR A 191 -1.91 -25.00 -1.05
C THR A 191 -2.65 -23.78 -1.56
N ILE A 192 -3.87 -23.57 -1.08
CA ILE A 192 -4.68 -22.36 -1.31
C ILE A 192 -4.84 -21.64 0.02
N PHE A 193 -4.57 -20.35 0.04
CA PHE A 193 -4.66 -19.56 1.25
C PHE A 193 -5.25 -18.16 0.99
N TYR A 194 -6.01 -17.67 1.97
CA TYR A 194 -6.59 -16.34 1.97
C TYR A 194 -6.48 -15.70 3.34
N ILE A 195 -6.09 -14.44 3.38
CA ILE A 195 -6.01 -13.66 4.62
C ILE A 195 -6.36 -12.18 4.36
N SER A 196 -7.00 -11.53 5.33
CA SER A 196 -7.03 -10.07 5.42
C SER A 196 -5.82 -9.61 6.24
N ASN A 197 -4.78 -9.12 5.56
CA ASN A 197 -3.50 -8.74 6.16
C ASN A 197 -3.35 -7.23 6.25
N GLY A 198 -2.71 -6.76 7.32
CA GLY A 198 -2.42 -5.35 7.58
C GLY A 198 -2.65 -4.95 9.02
N LYS A 199 -2.29 -3.72 9.34
CA LYS A 199 -2.49 -3.13 10.67
C LYS A 199 -3.78 -2.30 10.68
N ILE A 200 -4.59 -2.51 11.72
CA ILE A 200 -5.81 -1.74 11.98
C ILE A 200 -5.57 -0.94 13.26
N PRO A 201 -5.88 0.37 13.30
CA PRO A 201 -5.78 1.17 14.50
C PRO A 201 -6.67 0.63 15.62
N ILE A 202 -6.15 0.58 16.85
CA ILE A 202 -6.96 0.36 18.04
C ILE A 202 -7.49 1.72 18.46
N ARG A 203 -8.82 1.89 18.48
CA ARG A 203 -9.50 3.12 18.88
C ARG A 203 -10.17 2.96 20.24
N ASN A 204 -10.36 4.08 20.92
CA ASN A 204 -11.20 4.11 22.13
C ASN A 204 -12.67 3.88 21.72
N LYS A 205 -13.46 3.31 22.65
CA LYS A 205 -14.91 3.14 22.43
C LYS A 205 -15.57 4.48 22.07
N GLY A 206 -16.39 4.47 21.02
CA GLY A 206 -17.11 5.65 20.52
C GLY A 206 -16.41 6.43 19.41
N TYR A 207 -15.31 5.91 18.88
CA TYR A 207 -14.58 6.45 17.72
C TYR A 207 -14.49 5.46 16.56
N ASP A 208 -15.50 4.60 16.43
CA ASP A 208 -15.62 3.64 15.32
C ASP A 208 -16.25 4.29 14.09
#